data_90612ec279a80cc3119892f633122a4c
#
_entry.id   90612ec279a80cc3119892f633122a4c
#
_cell.length_a   1.000
_cell.length_b   1.000
_cell.length_c   1.000
_cell.angle_alpha   90.00
_cell.angle_beta   90.00
_cell.angle_gamma   90.00
#
_symmetry.space_group_name_H-M   'P 1'
#
loop_
_entity.id
_entity.type
_entity.pdbx_description
1 polymer ?
#
loop_
_entity_poly.entity_id
_entity_poly.type
_entity_poly.pdbx_seq_one_letter_code
_entity_poly.pdbx_strand_id
1 'polypeptide(L)'
;LKVVGINGSRANATEKEAQRPHYSRDSKQQQTVSTNIDKLYFKETVDDKCSGKINVALQINAKADTVLKGIFLCISLPESEYPGGNLHWISVANDAIDPSSPLAINAKGFKVASAQRQFKIVFNSAMPMFITKDTSRGKNNILVSILLMHGQVQKGDSLQSSFSIQASGVVDKQPVNITVDTTKQGRPFTGFGGNFRLQFPKTDSAVIAYCLNNLRVAWGRVEMPWRFWQPKQNMSPLDSAKVAIPVQRAMEMAQKLSKRNIPIILTAWAPPAWAIIGKPHFRPVNGVWGNPLNPDSTQAIYKSITDYIIYLKDHYGVDVKLFSFNESDLGINIRVTPEEHDALIKGLGAYFVAHGLQTKLLLGDNSDATTYKFIYPTLNDPDARQYIGAVSFHSWRGWDTPTLQKWAEAATKINLPLIVGEGSIDAQASGYPLIFREPTYALDEINLYTRILNICQPVTILQWQLTTDYSPLIGGGVFGDNKEPLHPGQRFFNLKQLASTPAGLFAMPVTSSADNISCAALGDNVKGIYTLHLVNNGTTREVTITGLPANIKILHFYTTNEKLSMADSKVEKAANGSITIKLPSVSYCTLVGSTR
;
A
#
# COMPACT_ATOMS: atom_id res chain seq x y z
N LEU A 1 12.05 -11.50 12.80
CA LEU A 1 12.17 -12.12 14.14
C LEU A 1 10.82 -12.73 14.55
N LYS A 2 10.84 -13.84 15.29
CA LYS A 2 9.65 -14.53 15.80
C LYS A 2 9.88 -14.91 17.26
N VAL A 3 8.95 -14.51 18.13
CA VAL A 3 8.96 -14.87 19.55
C VAL A 3 7.89 -15.94 19.81
N VAL A 4 8.24 -17.02 20.46
CA VAL A 4 7.32 -18.13 20.78
C VAL A 4 7.32 -18.34 22.29
N GLY A 5 6.17 -18.13 22.93
CA GLY A 5 5.96 -18.43 24.34
C GLY A 5 5.80 -19.92 24.62
N ILE A 6 5.96 -20.35 25.88
CA ILE A 6 5.84 -21.76 26.29
C ILE A 6 4.50 -22.38 25.90
N ASN A 7 3.42 -21.65 26.05
CA ASN A 7 2.06 -22.14 25.73
C ASN A 7 1.74 -22.17 24.22
N GLY A 8 2.76 -22.09 23.36
CA GLY A 8 2.57 -21.99 21.93
C GLY A 8 1.98 -20.65 21.47
N SER A 9 1.76 -19.70 22.39
CA SER A 9 1.38 -18.34 22.05
C SER A 9 2.48 -17.74 21.17
N ARG A 10 2.11 -17.37 19.96
CA ARG A 10 3.00 -16.69 19.03
C ARG A 10 2.79 -15.20 19.20
N ALA A 11 3.72 -14.51 19.84
CA ALA A 11 3.84 -13.09 19.59
C ALA A 11 4.31 -12.97 18.14
N ASN A 12 3.42 -12.59 17.24
CA ASN A 12 3.75 -12.47 15.83
C ASN A 12 4.62 -11.25 15.64
N ALA A 13 5.90 -11.50 15.41
CA ALA A 13 6.85 -10.48 15.01
C ALA A 13 6.47 -9.77 13.71
N THR A 14 5.54 -10.32 12.95
CA THR A 14 5.04 -9.79 11.68
C THR A 14 3.84 -8.84 11.82
N GLU A 15 3.24 -8.74 12.99
CA GLU A 15 2.15 -7.78 13.23
C GLU A 15 2.73 -6.41 13.58
N LYS A 16 3.04 -5.62 12.57
CA LYS A 16 3.57 -4.26 12.69
C LYS A 16 2.69 -3.36 13.57
N GLU A 17 1.37 -3.56 13.51
CA GLU A 17 0.37 -2.85 14.31
C GLU A 17 0.61 -3.01 15.82
N ALA A 18 1.03 -4.19 16.25
CA ALA A 18 1.33 -4.49 17.66
C ALA A 18 2.72 -4.02 18.07
N GLN A 19 3.68 -4.06 17.15
CA GLN A 19 5.09 -3.81 17.46
C GLN A 19 5.47 -2.33 17.50
N ARG A 20 4.85 -1.49 16.69
CA ARG A 20 5.17 -0.06 16.53
C ARG A 20 6.68 0.15 16.37
N PRO A 21 7.30 -0.34 15.30
CA PRO A 21 8.72 -0.23 15.10
C PRO A 21 9.13 1.25 14.98
N HIS A 22 10.33 1.54 15.48
CA HIS A 22 11.01 2.82 15.27
C HIS A 22 12.14 2.61 14.26
N TYR A 23 12.13 3.37 13.18
CA TYR A 23 13.10 3.31 12.10
C TYR A 23 13.94 4.59 12.08
N SER A 24 15.25 4.45 11.89
CA SER A 24 16.15 5.55 11.59
C SER A 24 17.15 5.17 10.51
N ARG A 25 17.52 6.16 9.70
CA ARG A 25 18.69 6.08 8.81
C ARG A 25 19.82 6.89 9.45
N ASP A 26 20.80 6.18 9.99
CA ASP A 26 21.89 6.79 10.75
C ASP A 26 22.99 7.35 9.84
N SER A 27 23.15 6.77 8.63
CA SER A 27 24.02 7.26 7.55
C SER A 27 23.52 6.74 6.19
N LYS A 28 24.23 7.08 5.10
CA LYS A 28 23.90 6.51 3.77
C LYS A 28 23.91 4.98 3.74
N GLN A 29 24.77 4.34 4.54
CA GLN A 29 24.96 2.90 4.57
C GLN A 29 24.42 2.23 5.83
N GLN A 30 23.88 2.98 6.79
CA GLN A 30 23.44 2.40 8.06
C GLN A 30 21.99 2.74 8.39
N GLN A 31 21.25 1.71 8.71
CA GLN A 31 19.85 1.78 9.12
C GLN A 31 19.68 1.08 10.48
N THR A 32 18.80 1.60 11.31
CA THR A 32 18.45 0.99 12.60
C THR A 32 16.95 0.85 12.72
N VAL A 33 16.49 -0.33 13.12
CA VAL A 33 15.10 -0.60 13.51
C VAL A 33 15.08 -1.06 14.95
N SER A 34 14.20 -0.48 15.75
CA SER A 34 13.96 -0.96 17.11
C SER A 34 12.47 -1.15 17.37
N THR A 35 12.13 -2.14 18.18
CA THR A 35 10.74 -2.44 18.52
C THR A 35 10.63 -3.19 19.83
N ASN A 36 9.42 -3.25 20.39
CA ASN A 36 9.10 -4.13 21.50
C ASN A 36 8.17 -5.23 21.00
N ILE A 37 8.51 -6.47 21.33
CA ILE A 37 7.65 -7.62 21.10
C ILE A 37 7.43 -8.26 22.48
N ASP A 38 6.21 -8.16 22.96
CA ASP A 38 5.85 -8.56 24.32
C ASP A 38 6.77 -7.89 25.38
N LYS A 39 7.47 -8.67 26.17
CA LYS A 39 8.38 -8.21 27.25
C LYS A 39 9.83 -7.99 26.78
N LEU A 40 10.07 -8.03 25.48
CA LEU A 40 11.39 -7.98 24.88
C LEU A 40 11.56 -6.72 24.03
N TYR A 41 12.72 -6.08 24.16
CA TYR A 41 13.16 -5.00 23.28
C TYR A 41 14.16 -5.55 22.27
N PHE A 42 13.97 -5.19 21.02
CA PHE A 42 14.83 -5.53 19.88
C PHE A 42 15.40 -4.28 19.25
N LYS A 43 16.68 -4.34 18.93
CA LYS A 43 17.34 -3.34 18.08
C LYS A 43 18.16 -4.07 17.03
N GLU A 44 17.89 -3.78 15.77
CA GLU A 44 18.61 -4.29 14.60
C GLU A 44 19.28 -3.13 13.88
N THR A 45 20.58 -3.24 13.64
CA THR A 45 21.36 -2.27 12.86
C THR A 45 21.93 -2.98 11.66
N VAL A 46 21.63 -2.46 10.47
CA VAL A 46 22.10 -2.97 9.18
C VAL A 46 23.11 -1.99 8.60
N ASP A 47 24.28 -2.49 8.21
CA ASP A 47 25.37 -1.74 7.59
C ASP A 47 25.72 -2.35 6.21
N ASP A 48 25.61 -1.56 5.14
CA ASP A 48 25.80 -1.96 3.73
C ASP A 48 27.03 -1.34 3.05
N LYS A 49 28.06 -1.00 3.84
CA LYS A 49 29.30 -0.39 3.32
C LYS A 49 30.01 -1.20 2.23
N CYS A 50 29.74 -2.49 2.14
CA CYS A 50 30.38 -3.41 1.20
C CYS A 50 29.40 -3.86 0.12
N SER A 51 29.76 -3.71 -1.15
CA SER A 51 28.96 -4.22 -2.27
C SER A 51 28.73 -5.73 -2.18
N GLY A 52 27.47 -6.15 -2.26
CA GLY A 52 27.06 -7.56 -2.22
C GLY A 52 27.15 -8.21 -0.82
N LYS A 53 27.47 -7.43 0.21
CA LYS A 53 27.53 -7.90 1.61
C LYS A 53 26.96 -6.85 2.54
N ILE A 54 26.03 -7.27 3.41
CA ILE A 54 25.55 -6.46 4.52
C ILE A 54 25.99 -7.09 5.86
N ASN A 55 26.25 -6.24 6.85
CA ASN A 55 26.48 -6.70 8.23
C ASN A 55 25.28 -6.29 9.07
N VAL A 56 24.82 -7.20 9.91
CA VAL A 56 23.68 -6.99 10.80
C VAL A 56 24.14 -7.21 12.24
N ALA A 57 23.85 -6.22 13.10
CA ALA A 57 24.00 -6.33 14.54
C ALA A 57 22.59 -6.36 15.15
N LEU A 58 22.34 -7.38 15.97
CA LEU A 58 21.07 -7.59 16.66
C LEU A 58 21.30 -7.54 18.17
N GLN A 59 20.53 -6.72 18.87
CA GLN A 59 20.48 -6.65 20.32
C GLN A 59 19.07 -6.99 20.79
N ILE A 60 18.98 -7.87 21.79
CA ILE A 60 17.71 -8.27 22.44
C ILE A 60 17.87 -8.02 23.93
N ASN A 61 16.95 -7.30 24.55
CA ASN A 61 16.96 -7.03 26.01
C ASN A 61 15.60 -7.43 26.61
N ALA A 62 15.62 -8.20 27.68
CA ALA A 62 14.43 -8.53 28.45
C ALA A 62 14.04 -7.37 29.39
N LYS A 63 12.81 -6.89 29.26
CA LYS A 63 12.25 -5.83 30.11
C LYS A 63 11.51 -6.35 31.33
N ALA A 64 11.16 -7.63 31.33
CA ALA A 64 10.55 -8.33 32.45
C ALA A 64 10.85 -9.83 32.34
N ASP A 65 10.72 -10.55 33.47
CA ASP A 65 10.86 -11.99 33.51
C ASP A 65 9.85 -12.65 32.56
N THR A 66 10.31 -13.60 31.78
CA THR A 66 9.50 -14.36 30.84
C THR A 66 10.07 -15.74 30.61
N VAL A 67 9.22 -16.65 30.13
CA VAL A 67 9.65 -18.01 29.78
C VAL A 67 9.30 -18.24 28.31
N LEU A 68 10.29 -18.56 27.50
CA LEU A 68 10.18 -18.63 26.06
C LEU A 68 10.50 -20.04 25.54
N LYS A 69 9.70 -20.51 24.61
CA LYS A 69 10.08 -21.64 23.76
C LYS A 69 11.24 -21.25 22.83
N GLY A 70 11.25 -20.02 22.36
CA GLY A 70 12.38 -19.45 21.63
C GLY A 70 12.13 -18.10 20.99
N ILE A 71 13.23 -17.40 20.75
CA ILE A 71 13.30 -16.24 19.84
C ILE A 71 14.06 -16.71 18.60
N PHE A 72 13.44 -16.56 17.44
CA PHE A 72 13.99 -17.05 16.18
C PHE A 72 14.20 -15.90 15.17
N LEU A 73 15.37 -15.89 14.54
CA LEU A 73 15.54 -15.20 13.25
C LEU A 73 15.09 -16.15 12.15
N CYS A 74 14.07 -15.77 11.40
CA CYS A 74 13.49 -16.59 10.33
C CYS A 74 13.87 -16.01 8.97
N ILE A 75 14.43 -16.85 8.09
CA ILE A 75 14.78 -16.51 6.72
C ILE A 75 13.96 -17.40 5.79
N SER A 76 13.16 -16.77 4.95
CA SER A 76 12.34 -17.46 3.95
C SER A 76 12.97 -17.30 2.57
N LEU A 77 13.28 -18.41 1.94
CA LEU A 77 13.92 -18.48 0.62
C LEU A 77 12.94 -19.14 -0.37
N PRO A 78 12.45 -18.41 -1.39
CA PRO A 78 11.60 -19.00 -2.43
C PRO A 78 12.37 -20.08 -3.21
N GLU A 79 11.85 -21.30 -3.30
CA GLU A 79 12.50 -22.38 -4.07
C GLU A 79 12.64 -22.02 -5.54
N SER A 80 11.69 -21.27 -6.10
CA SER A 80 11.73 -20.79 -7.49
C SER A 80 12.92 -19.91 -7.82
N GLU A 81 13.49 -19.22 -6.81
CA GLU A 81 14.66 -18.36 -6.98
C GLU A 81 15.99 -19.14 -6.99
N TYR A 82 15.97 -20.39 -6.55
CA TYR A 82 17.13 -21.28 -6.47
C TYR A 82 16.86 -22.63 -7.14
N PRO A 83 16.52 -22.68 -8.44
CA PRO A 83 16.21 -23.94 -9.11
C PRO A 83 17.39 -24.89 -9.06
N GLY A 84 17.15 -26.11 -8.57
CA GLY A 84 18.20 -27.13 -8.37
C GLY A 84 19.23 -26.78 -7.30
N GLY A 85 18.94 -25.73 -6.49
CA GLY A 85 19.85 -25.24 -5.46
C GLY A 85 19.94 -26.17 -4.25
N ASN A 86 21.14 -26.27 -3.70
CA ASN A 86 21.41 -27.04 -2.50
C ASN A 86 21.73 -26.11 -1.33
N LEU A 87 21.24 -26.47 -0.14
CA LEU A 87 21.58 -25.81 1.10
C LEU A 87 22.78 -26.53 1.74
N HIS A 88 23.81 -25.76 2.05
CA HIS A 88 25.02 -26.24 2.72
C HIS A 88 25.22 -25.49 4.03
N TRP A 89 25.50 -26.22 5.10
CA TRP A 89 25.84 -25.66 6.40
C TRP A 89 27.28 -25.17 6.43
N ILE A 90 27.52 -24.13 7.20
CA ILE A 90 28.85 -23.52 7.37
C ILE A 90 29.34 -23.76 8.78
N SER A 91 30.51 -24.42 8.92
CA SER A 91 31.17 -24.70 10.21
C SER A 91 30.20 -25.33 11.22
N VAL A 92 29.78 -26.55 10.94
CA VAL A 92 28.94 -27.35 11.84
C VAL A 92 29.71 -27.65 13.12
N ALA A 93 29.13 -27.32 14.28
CA ALA A 93 29.68 -27.70 15.57
C ALA A 93 29.18 -29.10 15.94
N ASN A 94 30.08 -29.93 16.52
CA ASN A 94 29.75 -31.29 16.94
C ASN A 94 29.02 -31.37 18.29
N ASP A 95 28.52 -30.25 18.81
CA ASP A 95 27.82 -30.21 20.10
C ASP A 95 26.47 -30.91 20.01
N ALA A 96 26.13 -31.62 21.09
CA ALA A 96 24.88 -32.37 21.19
C ALA A 96 23.69 -31.42 21.00
N ILE A 97 22.90 -31.67 19.98
CA ILE A 97 21.63 -30.99 19.73
C ILE A 97 20.58 -31.64 20.63
N ASP A 98 19.65 -30.82 21.16
CA ASP A 98 18.50 -31.29 21.90
C ASP A 98 17.79 -32.42 21.14
N PRO A 99 17.76 -33.67 21.67
CA PRO A 99 17.18 -34.81 20.96
C PRO A 99 15.65 -34.67 20.73
N SER A 100 15.00 -33.69 21.36
CA SER A 100 13.59 -33.38 21.09
C SER A 100 13.34 -32.68 19.74
N SER A 101 14.40 -32.28 19.02
CA SER A 101 14.31 -31.62 17.73
C SER A 101 15.24 -32.24 16.69
N PRO A 102 14.82 -33.32 16.03
CA PRO A 102 15.69 -34.15 15.16
C PRO A 102 16.23 -33.46 13.92
N LEU A 103 15.83 -32.22 13.63
CA LEU A 103 16.25 -31.45 12.44
C LEU A 103 17.07 -30.19 12.79
N ALA A 104 17.49 -30.03 14.03
CA ALA A 104 18.35 -28.90 14.42
C ALA A 104 19.82 -29.19 14.12
N ILE A 105 20.49 -28.24 13.47
CA ILE A 105 21.93 -28.29 13.20
C ILE A 105 22.57 -27.08 13.88
N ASN A 106 23.62 -27.31 14.66
CA ASN A 106 24.39 -26.22 15.26
C ASN A 106 25.51 -25.81 14.28
N ALA A 107 25.32 -24.64 13.64
CA ALA A 107 26.21 -24.15 12.59
C ALA A 107 26.44 -22.65 12.69
N LYS A 108 27.58 -22.17 12.17
CA LYS A 108 27.85 -20.72 12.04
C LYS A 108 27.04 -20.06 10.94
N GLY A 109 26.32 -20.79 10.11
CA GLY A 109 25.51 -20.24 9.05
C GLY A 109 25.15 -21.28 8.00
N PHE A 110 24.60 -20.78 6.92
CA PHE A 110 24.29 -21.61 5.76
C PHE A 110 24.49 -20.84 4.45
N LYS A 111 24.60 -21.60 3.38
CA LYS A 111 24.67 -21.11 2.01
C LYS A 111 23.64 -21.88 1.19
N VAL A 112 22.84 -21.17 0.39
CA VAL A 112 22.03 -21.75 -0.67
C VAL A 112 22.61 -21.29 -2.00
N ALA A 113 22.86 -22.22 -2.89
CA ALA A 113 23.44 -21.91 -4.19
C ALA A 113 22.74 -22.71 -5.30
N SER A 114 22.44 -22.02 -6.39
CA SER A 114 22.03 -22.58 -7.68
C SER A 114 23.04 -22.16 -8.75
N ALA A 115 22.85 -22.58 -9.99
CA ALA A 115 23.70 -22.17 -11.10
C ALA A 115 23.69 -20.63 -11.33
N GLN A 116 22.61 -19.94 -10.92
CA GLN A 116 22.41 -18.53 -11.22
C GLN A 116 22.57 -17.62 -10.00
N ARG A 117 22.29 -18.12 -8.79
CA ARG A 117 22.21 -17.31 -7.57
C ARG A 117 22.82 -18.01 -6.37
N GLN A 118 23.38 -17.19 -5.46
CA GLN A 118 23.88 -17.66 -4.19
C GLN A 118 23.45 -16.69 -3.09
N PHE A 119 22.94 -17.25 -2.00
CA PHE A 119 22.69 -16.57 -0.74
C PHE A 119 23.54 -17.22 0.36
N LYS A 120 24.16 -16.42 1.21
CA LYS A 120 24.98 -16.89 2.31
C LYS A 120 24.75 -16.01 3.53
N ILE A 121 24.53 -16.64 4.70
CA ILE A 121 24.49 -15.97 6.00
C ILE A 121 25.52 -16.61 6.91
N VAL A 122 26.28 -15.79 7.67
CA VAL A 122 27.31 -16.25 8.59
C VAL A 122 27.23 -15.46 9.89
N PHE A 123 27.04 -16.17 10.99
CA PHE A 123 27.07 -15.67 12.35
C PHE A 123 28.49 -15.73 12.94
N ASN A 124 28.77 -14.89 13.92
CA ASN A 124 30.06 -14.90 14.61
C ASN A 124 30.26 -16.18 15.46
N SER A 125 29.17 -16.78 15.95
CA SER A 125 29.15 -18.05 16.71
C SER A 125 28.21 -19.08 16.07
N ALA A 126 28.39 -20.35 16.39
CA ALA A 126 27.45 -21.39 15.98
C ALA A 126 26.11 -21.20 16.69
N MET A 127 25.02 -21.40 15.97
CA MET A 127 23.64 -21.23 16.41
C MET A 127 22.81 -22.45 16.01
N PRO A 128 21.84 -22.89 16.84
CA PRO A 128 20.90 -23.92 16.44
C PRO A 128 20.01 -23.43 15.28
N MET A 129 19.98 -24.19 14.19
CA MET A 129 19.24 -23.85 12.98
C MET A 129 18.30 -24.99 12.59
N PHE A 130 17.10 -24.63 12.16
CA PHE A 130 16.03 -25.56 11.79
C PHE A 130 15.58 -25.25 10.37
N ILE A 131 15.32 -26.27 9.57
CA ILE A 131 14.73 -26.13 8.24
C ILE A 131 13.31 -26.68 8.24
N THR A 132 12.40 -25.92 7.67
CA THR A 132 11.03 -26.35 7.39
C THR A 132 10.62 -25.87 6.01
N LYS A 133 9.61 -26.52 5.41
CA LYS A 133 8.95 -26.00 4.22
C LYS A 133 7.76 -25.15 4.62
N ASP A 134 7.66 -23.96 4.05
CA ASP A 134 6.47 -23.10 4.16
C ASP A 134 5.69 -23.17 2.85
N THR A 135 4.61 -23.94 2.86
CA THR A 135 3.67 -24.10 1.73
C THR A 135 2.42 -23.24 1.91
N SER A 136 2.38 -22.38 2.92
CA SER A 136 1.22 -21.53 3.18
C SER A 136 0.94 -20.58 2.01
N ARG A 137 -0.34 -20.38 1.69
CA ARG A 137 -0.81 -19.48 0.63
C ARG A 137 -0.25 -19.80 -0.77
N GLY A 138 -0.02 -21.07 -1.08
CA GLY A 138 0.52 -21.49 -2.39
C GLY A 138 2.00 -21.15 -2.62
N LYS A 139 2.73 -20.74 -1.57
CA LYS A 139 4.17 -20.51 -1.61
C LYS A 139 4.90 -21.84 -1.44
N ASN A 140 6.03 -21.97 -2.09
CA ASN A 140 6.95 -23.07 -1.88
C ASN A 140 8.30 -22.48 -1.44
N ASN A 141 8.44 -22.26 -0.12
CA ASN A 141 9.61 -21.60 0.46
C ASN A 141 10.36 -22.55 1.39
N ILE A 142 11.68 -22.47 1.36
CA ILE A 142 12.53 -23.02 2.42
C ILE A 142 12.58 -22.00 3.55
N LEU A 143 12.11 -22.38 4.74
CA LEU A 143 12.17 -21.54 5.93
C LEU A 143 13.30 -22.04 6.84
N VAL A 144 14.33 -21.21 7.03
CA VAL A 144 15.40 -21.45 7.98
C VAL A 144 15.12 -20.61 9.23
N SER A 145 14.92 -21.28 10.37
CA SER A 145 14.70 -20.66 11.68
C SER A 145 15.96 -20.82 12.53
N ILE A 146 16.54 -19.74 12.96
CA ILE A 146 17.78 -19.66 13.73
C ILE A 146 17.41 -19.28 15.16
N LEU A 147 17.69 -20.14 16.13
CA LEU A 147 17.36 -19.92 17.54
C LEU A 147 18.37 -18.96 18.17
N LEU A 148 17.88 -17.84 18.66
CA LEU A 148 18.68 -16.79 19.29
C LEU A 148 18.70 -16.91 20.83
N MET A 149 17.54 -17.19 21.44
CA MET A 149 17.37 -17.24 22.89
C MET A 149 16.19 -18.16 23.23
N HIS A 150 16.26 -18.90 24.35
CA HIS A 150 15.18 -19.76 24.84
C HIS A 150 15.24 -19.97 26.35
N GLY A 151 14.21 -20.57 26.95
CA GLY A 151 14.15 -20.93 28.37
C GLY A 151 13.65 -19.79 29.25
N GLN A 152 14.09 -19.82 30.51
CA GLN A 152 13.82 -18.73 31.45
C GLN A 152 14.70 -17.53 31.11
N VAL A 153 14.09 -16.37 30.94
CA VAL A 153 14.75 -15.11 30.64
C VAL A 153 14.36 -14.13 31.74
N GLN A 154 15.34 -13.60 32.46
CA GLN A 154 15.14 -12.66 33.55
C GLN A 154 15.17 -11.22 33.03
N LYS A 155 14.51 -10.32 33.78
CA LYS A 155 14.61 -8.88 33.51
C LYS A 155 16.09 -8.43 33.56
N GLY A 156 16.53 -7.79 32.45
CA GLY A 156 17.92 -7.33 32.30
C GLY A 156 18.80 -8.28 31.49
N ASP A 157 18.35 -9.51 31.26
CA ASP A 157 19.07 -10.39 30.32
C ASP A 157 19.17 -9.78 28.94
N SER A 158 20.33 -9.92 28.32
CA SER A 158 20.60 -9.37 26.99
C SER A 158 21.33 -10.37 26.13
N LEU A 159 21.00 -10.35 24.83
CA LEU A 159 21.74 -11.03 23.78
C LEU A 159 22.26 -10.00 22.79
N GLN A 160 23.52 -10.12 22.43
CA GLN A 160 24.10 -9.45 21.28
C GLN A 160 24.55 -10.50 20.28
N SER A 161 24.06 -10.40 19.07
CA SER A 161 24.44 -11.27 17.96
C SER A 161 24.77 -10.45 16.74
N SER A 162 25.75 -10.88 15.98
CA SER A 162 26.07 -10.25 14.70
C SER A 162 26.29 -11.30 13.63
N PHE A 163 25.87 -10.96 12.43
CA PHE A 163 25.99 -11.82 11.25
C PHE A 163 26.18 -11.00 9.99
N SER A 164 26.65 -11.64 8.94
CA SER A 164 26.71 -11.05 7.61
C SER A 164 25.82 -11.82 6.66
N ILE A 165 25.18 -11.09 5.75
CA ILE A 165 24.45 -11.64 4.61
C ILE A 165 25.22 -11.27 3.35
N GLN A 166 25.43 -12.24 2.48
CA GLN A 166 26.02 -12.07 1.16
C GLN A 166 25.06 -12.62 0.12
N ALA A 167 24.84 -11.85 -0.93
CA ALA A 167 24.11 -12.29 -2.11
C ALA A 167 25.01 -12.08 -3.33
N SER A 168 25.05 -13.09 -4.20
CA SER A 168 25.71 -12.98 -5.50
C SER A 168 24.94 -13.77 -6.54
N GLY A 169 25.15 -13.43 -7.80
CA GLY A 169 24.48 -14.14 -8.89
C GLY A 169 24.80 -13.53 -10.25
N VAL A 170 24.31 -14.19 -11.26
CA VAL A 170 24.36 -13.68 -12.62
C VAL A 170 23.37 -12.53 -12.71
N VAL A 171 23.88 -11.35 -13.01
CA VAL A 171 23.03 -10.17 -13.28
C VAL A 171 22.42 -10.35 -14.66
N ASP A 172 21.13 -10.57 -14.72
CA ASP A 172 20.42 -10.68 -15.98
C ASP A 172 20.38 -9.33 -16.71
N LYS A 173 21.07 -9.24 -17.83
CA LYS A 173 21.16 -8.07 -18.72
C LYS A 173 20.54 -8.33 -20.09
N GLN A 174 19.81 -9.45 -20.24
CA GLN A 174 19.19 -9.76 -21.53
C GLN A 174 18.24 -8.64 -21.97
N PRO A 175 18.20 -8.32 -23.26
CA PRO A 175 17.22 -7.40 -23.80
C PRO A 175 15.80 -7.85 -23.49
N VAL A 176 14.90 -6.87 -23.27
CA VAL A 176 13.50 -7.12 -22.90
C VAL A 176 12.58 -6.65 -24.01
N ASN A 177 11.59 -7.44 -24.32
CA ASN A 177 10.54 -7.10 -25.24
C ASN A 177 9.26 -6.72 -24.48
N ILE A 178 8.69 -5.57 -24.84
CA ILE A 178 7.39 -5.11 -24.34
C ILE A 178 6.44 -5.00 -25.54
N THR A 179 5.30 -5.65 -25.44
CA THR A 179 4.29 -5.63 -26.49
C THR A 179 3.02 -4.99 -25.96
N VAL A 180 2.54 -3.95 -26.66
CA VAL A 180 1.28 -3.25 -26.39
C VAL A 180 0.24 -3.66 -27.41
N ASP A 181 -0.95 -4.06 -26.97
CA ASP A 181 -2.09 -4.33 -27.87
C ASP A 181 -3.02 -3.10 -27.89
N THR A 182 -2.80 -2.21 -28.85
CA THR A 182 -3.61 -1.00 -29.02
C THR A 182 -4.97 -1.25 -29.70
N THR A 183 -5.26 -2.48 -30.11
CA THR A 183 -6.56 -2.85 -30.70
C THR A 183 -7.65 -3.03 -29.64
N LYS A 184 -7.27 -3.23 -28.38
CA LYS A 184 -8.17 -3.47 -27.25
C LYS A 184 -8.08 -2.31 -26.27
N GLN A 185 -9.23 -1.76 -25.92
CA GLN A 185 -9.37 -0.74 -24.89
C GLN A 185 -10.19 -1.30 -23.74
N GLY A 186 -9.60 -1.25 -22.53
CA GLY A 186 -10.25 -1.63 -21.30
C GLY A 186 -10.96 -0.45 -20.62
N ARG A 187 -10.95 -0.42 -19.28
CA ARG A 187 -11.57 0.66 -18.52
C ARG A 187 -10.77 1.97 -18.62
N PRO A 188 -11.45 3.14 -18.52
CA PRO A 188 -10.79 4.43 -18.56
C PRO A 188 -10.03 4.69 -17.25
N PHE A 189 -8.87 5.35 -17.34
CA PHE A 189 -8.13 5.94 -16.24
C PHE A 189 -8.27 7.46 -16.30
N THR A 190 -9.02 8.06 -15.38
CA THR A 190 -9.23 9.52 -15.35
C THR A 190 -8.02 10.24 -14.77
N GLY A 191 -7.22 9.54 -13.99
CA GLY A 191 -5.97 10.03 -13.44
C GLY A 191 -5.75 9.63 -11.98
N PHE A 192 -4.63 10.08 -11.46
CA PHE A 192 -4.23 9.92 -10.07
C PHE A 192 -5.04 10.85 -9.16
N GLY A 193 -5.46 10.35 -8.00
CA GLY A 193 -6.21 11.11 -7.00
C GLY A 193 -5.53 11.08 -5.63
N GLY A 194 -6.22 11.58 -4.61
CA GLY A 194 -5.67 11.57 -3.26
C GLY A 194 -6.69 11.63 -2.16
N ASN A 195 -6.27 11.16 -0.99
CA ASN A 195 -6.96 11.30 0.27
C ASN A 195 -6.55 12.61 0.96
N PHE A 196 -7.53 13.31 1.51
CA PHE A 196 -7.37 14.62 2.16
C PHE A 196 -7.99 14.61 3.57
N ARG A 197 -7.57 13.65 4.39
CA ARG A 197 -7.96 13.57 5.79
C ARG A 197 -7.08 14.49 6.62
N LEU A 198 -7.68 15.47 7.30
CA LEU A 198 -6.98 16.52 8.04
C LEU A 198 -6.64 16.05 9.45
N GLN A 199 -5.38 15.77 9.72
CA GLN A 199 -4.91 15.24 10.99
C GLN A 199 -3.85 16.13 11.66
N PHE A 200 -3.13 16.94 10.87
CA PHE A 200 -2.01 17.78 11.32
C PHE A 200 -2.25 19.26 10.99
N PRO A 201 -3.05 19.99 11.80
CA PRO A 201 -3.49 21.33 11.47
C PRO A 201 -2.38 22.35 11.17
N LYS A 202 -1.17 22.12 11.71
CA LYS A 202 -0.03 23.03 11.51
C LYS A 202 0.66 22.87 10.16
N THR A 203 0.62 21.69 9.58
CA THR A 203 1.42 21.33 8.38
C THR A 203 0.58 20.90 7.18
N ASP A 204 -0.63 20.37 7.40
CA ASP A 204 -1.52 19.90 6.32
C ASP A 204 -1.74 20.96 5.24
N SER A 205 -1.97 22.23 5.62
CA SER A 205 -2.27 23.29 4.65
C SER A 205 -1.14 23.49 3.63
N ALA A 206 0.11 23.45 4.08
CA ALA A 206 1.28 23.65 3.23
C ALA A 206 1.50 22.44 2.29
N VAL A 207 1.37 21.23 2.82
CA VAL A 207 1.49 19.98 2.03
C VAL A 207 0.39 19.90 0.97
N ILE A 208 -0.87 20.15 1.35
CA ILE A 208 -2.02 20.16 0.44
C ILE A 208 -1.84 21.20 -0.66
N ALA A 209 -1.44 22.42 -0.29
CA ALA A 209 -1.21 23.48 -1.27
C ALA A 209 -0.13 23.10 -2.28
N TYR A 210 0.99 22.54 -1.80
CA TYR A 210 2.06 22.08 -2.68
C TYR A 210 1.58 20.97 -3.62
N CYS A 211 0.90 19.95 -3.09
CA CYS A 211 0.39 18.83 -3.88
C CYS A 211 -0.63 19.30 -4.94
N LEU A 212 -1.62 20.11 -4.57
CA LEU A 212 -2.65 20.60 -5.50
C LEU A 212 -2.13 21.57 -6.56
N ASN A 213 -0.99 22.23 -6.33
CA ASN A 213 -0.37 23.11 -7.31
C ASN A 213 0.61 22.39 -8.25
N ASN A 214 1.11 21.20 -7.86
CA ASN A 214 2.15 20.49 -8.60
C ASN A 214 1.73 19.12 -9.14
N LEU A 215 0.58 18.59 -8.73
CA LEU A 215 -0.01 17.33 -9.20
C LEU A 215 -1.34 17.61 -9.90
N ARG A 216 -1.61 16.90 -10.98
CA ARG A 216 -2.96 16.82 -11.55
C ARG A 216 -3.76 15.79 -10.76
N VAL A 217 -4.52 16.26 -9.78
CA VAL A 217 -5.38 15.43 -8.93
C VAL A 217 -6.73 15.24 -9.62
N ALA A 218 -7.07 14.00 -9.98
CA ALA A 218 -8.29 13.66 -10.72
C ALA A 218 -9.51 13.38 -9.82
N TRP A 219 -9.29 12.93 -8.58
CA TRP A 219 -10.31 12.62 -7.58
C TRP A 219 -9.81 12.97 -6.18
N GLY A 220 -10.71 13.41 -5.31
CA GLY A 220 -10.41 13.70 -3.91
C GLY A 220 -11.33 12.91 -2.96
N ARG A 221 -10.74 12.20 -1.99
CA ARG A 221 -11.46 11.53 -0.91
C ARG A 221 -11.29 12.32 0.37
N VAL A 222 -12.41 12.70 1.01
CA VAL A 222 -12.46 13.57 2.19
C VAL A 222 -13.19 12.86 3.32
N GLU A 223 -12.72 13.05 4.56
CA GLU A 223 -13.38 12.53 5.76
C GLU A 223 -14.70 13.25 6.03
N MET A 224 -15.76 12.50 6.33
CA MET A 224 -16.89 12.97 7.10
C MET A 224 -16.57 12.78 8.59
N PRO A 225 -16.31 13.84 9.35
CA PRO A 225 -16.06 13.74 10.80
C PRO A 225 -17.36 13.48 11.57
N TRP A 226 -17.98 12.32 11.35
CA TRP A 226 -19.35 12.00 11.72
C TRP A 226 -19.64 12.14 13.21
N ARG A 227 -18.73 11.71 14.10
CA ARG A 227 -18.89 11.87 15.56
C ARG A 227 -19.00 13.33 16.02
N PHE A 228 -18.46 14.26 15.25
CA PHE A 228 -18.52 15.69 15.53
C PHE A 228 -19.69 16.38 14.81
N TRP A 229 -20.17 15.79 13.72
CA TRP A 229 -21.33 16.27 13.00
C TRP A 229 -22.61 16.12 13.82
N GLN A 230 -22.87 14.94 14.34
CA GLN A 230 -24.05 14.64 15.15
C GLN A 230 -23.66 13.82 16.39
N PRO A 231 -23.12 14.44 17.45
CA PRO A 231 -22.64 13.71 18.64
C PRO A 231 -23.74 13.04 19.44
N LYS A 232 -25.01 13.51 19.32
CA LYS A 232 -26.20 12.92 19.95
C LYS A 232 -27.29 12.68 18.91
N GLN A 233 -28.01 11.57 19.02
CA GLN A 233 -29.04 11.17 18.05
C GLN A 233 -30.18 12.18 17.90
N ASN A 234 -30.64 12.75 19.01
CA ASN A 234 -31.73 13.74 19.08
C ASN A 234 -31.27 15.20 18.85
N MET A 235 -30.03 15.41 18.48
CA MET A 235 -29.50 16.72 18.18
C MET A 235 -29.51 16.91 16.67
N SER A 236 -30.20 17.94 16.18
CA SER A 236 -30.10 18.32 14.78
C SER A 236 -28.85 19.16 14.59
N PRO A 237 -27.88 18.72 13.74
CA PRO A 237 -26.73 19.56 13.41
C PRO A 237 -27.13 20.86 12.72
N LEU A 238 -28.31 20.90 12.09
CA LEU A 238 -28.84 22.05 11.35
C LEU A 238 -29.40 23.14 12.29
N ASP A 239 -29.71 22.79 13.53
CA ASP A 239 -30.20 23.76 14.53
C ASP A 239 -29.06 24.49 15.22
N SER A 240 -27.80 24.12 14.94
CA SER A 240 -26.63 24.77 15.52
C SER A 240 -26.16 25.94 14.65
N ALA A 241 -26.04 27.13 15.24
CA ALA A 241 -25.50 28.30 14.56
C ALA A 241 -24.04 28.13 14.09
N LYS A 242 -23.33 27.10 14.60
CA LYS A 242 -21.95 26.80 14.24
C LYS A 242 -21.71 25.27 14.24
N VAL A 243 -21.23 24.76 13.14
CA VAL A 243 -20.73 23.38 13.08
C VAL A 243 -19.38 23.25 13.82
N ALA A 244 -19.08 22.07 14.34
CA ALA A 244 -17.82 21.82 15.03
C ALA A 244 -16.60 22.05 14.10
N ILE A 245 -15.50 22.57 14.65
CA ILE A 245 -14.28 22.90 13.87
C ILE A 245 -13.79 21.77 12.98
N PRO A 246 -13.74 20.48 13.42
CA PRO A 246 -13.32 19.39 12.53
C PRO A 246 -14.26 19.21 11.32
N VAL A 247 -15.57 19.43 11.52
CA VAL A 247 -16.57 19.35 10.45
C VAL A 247 -16.40 20.51 9.47
N GLN A 248 -16.29 21.74 9.97
CA GLN A 248 -16.07 22.92 9.14
C GLN A 248 -14.82 22.76 8.26
N ARG A 249 -13.69 22.34 8.85
CA ARG A 249 -12.43 22.11 8.11
C ARG A 249 -12.57 21.04 7.02
N ALA A 250 -13.26 19.94 7.29
CA ALA A 250 -13.49 18.89 6.31
C ALA A 250 -14.36 19.40 5.14
N MET A 251 -15.41 20.17 5.44
CA MET A 251 -16.27 20.80 4.43
C MET A 251 -15.53 21.84 3.58
N GLU A 252 -14.70 22.69 4.22
CA GLU A 252 -13.82 23.64 3.52
C GLU A 252 -12.80 22.91 2.62
N MET A 253 -12.28 21.75 3.06
CA MET A 253 -11.40 20.94 2.23
C MET A 253 -12.14 20.37 1.00
N ALA A 254 -13.35 19.85 1.19
CA ALA A 254 -14.18 19.38 0.08
C ALA A 254 -14.49 20.55 -0.89
N GLN A 255 -14.82 21.73 -0.38
CA GLN A 255 -15.04 22.93 -1.20
C GLN A 255 -13.78 23.34 -1.99
N LYS A 256 -12.61 23.28 -1.37
CA LYS A 256 -11.32 23.60 -2.00
C LYS A 256 -11.03 22.69 -3.20
N LEU A 257 -11.38 21.41 -3.09
CA LEU A 257 -11.26 20.44 -4.18
C LEU A 257 -12.33 20.69 -5.27
N SER A 258 -13.60 20.88 -4.86
CA SER A 258 -14.72 21.14 -5.78
C SER A 258 -14.48 22.39 -6.63
N LYS A 259 -13.95 23.48 -6.05
CA LYS A 259 -13.55 24.70 -6.79
C LYS A 259 -12.45 24.47 -7.84
N ARG A 260 -11.75 23.33 -7.80
CA ARG A 260 -10.79 22.87 -8.79
C ARG A 260 -11.37 21.85 -9.76
N ASN A 261 -12.69 21.66 -9.75
CA ASN A 261 -13.40 20.62 -10.53
C ASN A 261 -12.93 19.20 -10.21
N ILE A 262 -12.45 18.95 -8.99
CA ILE A 262 -12.07 17.63 -8.52
C ILE A 262 -13.31 16.97 -7.92
N PRO A 263 -13.81 15.85 -8.45
CA PRO A 263 -14.95 15.11 -7.91
C PRO A 263 -14.65 14.55 -6.51
N ILE A 264 -15.67 14.57 -5.65
CA ILE A 264 -15.54 14.26 -4.23
C ILE A 264 -16.08 12.86 -3.92
N ILE A 265 -15.25 12.09 -3.23
CA ILE A 265 -15.64 10.90 -2.47
C ILE A 265 -15.67 11.29 -1.00
N LEU A 266 -16.82 11.13 -0.37
CA LEU A 266 -16.98 11.38 1.06
C LEU A 266 -16.95 10.04 1.81
N THR A 267 -16.18 9.97 2.89
CA THR A 267 -16.05 8.73 3.65
C THR A 267 -16.20 8.98 5.14
N ALA A 268 -17.05 8.19 5.79
CA ALA A 268 -17.24 8.23 7.23
C ALA A 268 -16.22 7.30 7.94
N TRP A 269 -15.48 7.85 8.92
CA TRP A 269 -14.57 7.08 9.79
C TRP A 269 -15.19 6.83 11.15
N ALA A 270 -15.03 7.78 12.06
CA ALA A 270 -15.40 7.61 13.45
C ALA A 270 -16.89 7.88 13.67
N PRO A 271 -17.69 6.86 14.03
CA PRO A 271 -19.12 7.03 14.26
C PRO A 271 -19.40 7.74 15.59
N PRO A 272 -20.53 8.43 15.74
CA PRO A 272 -21.05 8.83 17.05
C PRO A 272 -21.51 7.61 17.85
N ALA A 273 -21.45 7.70 19.19
CA ALA A 273 -21.76 6.58 20.07
C ALA A 273 -23.19 6.00 19.91
N TRP A 274 -24.16 6.83 19.52
CA TRP A 274 -25.54 6.40 19.31
C TRP A 274 -25.74 5.55 18.04
N ALA A 275 -24.82 5.67 17.08
CA ALA A 275 -24.91 4.95 15.81
C ALA A 275 -24.32 3.53 15.84
N ILE A 276 -23.73 3.13 16.97
CA ILE A 276 -23.03 1.83 17.11
C ILE A 276 -23.49 1.09 18.36
N ILE A 277 -23.24 -0.22 18.37
CA ILE A 277 -23.40 -1.05 19.55
C ILE A 277 -22.11 -1.03 20.36
N GLY A 278 -22.22 -0.74 21.67
CA GLY A 278 -21.07 -0.69 22.59
C GLY A 278 -20.39 0.68 22.65
N LYS A 279 -19.20 0.72 23.25
CA LYS A 279 -18.41 1.94 23.38
C LYS A 279 -17.46 2.10 22.18
N PRO A 280 -17.34 3.31 21.60
CA PRO A 280 -16.38 3.55 20.53
C PRO A 280 -14.96 3.17 20.95
N HIS A 281 -14.25 2.41 20.11
CA HIS A 281 -12.86 2.08 20.31
C HIS A 281 -12.10 2.17 18.98
N PHE A 282 -10.84 2.62 19.06
CA PHE A 282 -9.96 2.84 17.91
C PHE A 282 -8.79 1.83 17.87
N ARG A 283 -8.91 0.75 18.64
CA ARG A 283 -7.97 -0.37 18.70
C ARG A 283 -8.77 -1.64 18.87
N PRO A 284 -8.24 -2.80 18.48
CA PRO A 284 -8.96 -4.05 18.67
C PRO A 284 -9.21 -4.33 20.14
N VAL A 285 -10.41 -4.76 20.46
CA VAL A 285 -10.81 -5.28 21.77
C VAL A 285 -11.01 -6.79 21.61
N ASN A 286 -10.25 -7.59 22.36
CA ASN A 286 -10.21 -9.05 22.20
C ASN A 286 -9.96 -9.52 20.76
N GLY A 287 -9.08 -8.80 20.03
CA GLY A 287 -8.74 -9.11 18.64
C GLY A 287 -9.78 -8.67 17.60
N VAL A 288 -10.89 -8.04 18.02
CA VAL A 288 -11.95 -7.56 17.13
C VAL A 288 -11.84 -6.05 16.96
N TRP A 289 -11.83 -5.60 15.70
CA TRP A 289 -11.80 -4.19 15.34
C TRP A 289 -13.22 -3.64 15.19
N GLY A 290 -13.40 -2.36 15.54
CA GLY A 290 -14.60 -1.57 15.32
C GLY A 290 -15.86 -2.10 16.02
N ASN A 291 -16.91 -1.32 15.87
CA ASN A 291 -18.21 -1.58 16.45
C ASN A 291 -19.25 -1.88 15.36
N PRO A 292 -20.18 -2.82 15.58
CA PRO A 292 -21.33 -2.98 14.71
C PRO A 292 -22.19 -1.70 14.71
N LEU A 293 -22.79 -1.39 13.58
CA LEU A 293 -23.83 -0.35 13.54
C LEU A 293 -25.04 -0.77 14.38
N ASN A 294 -25.69 0.20 15.01
CA ASN A 294 -26.89 -0.04 15.79
C ASN A 294 -28.13 -0.17 14.86
N PRO A 295 -28.74 -1.33 14.71
CA PRO A 295 -29.88 -1.53 13.83
C PRO A 295 -31.10 -0.69 14.24
N ASP A 296 -31.29 -0.41 15.55
CA ASP A 296 -32.38 0.43 16.05
C ASP A 296 -32.21 1.91 15.63
N SER A 297 -31.00 2.30 15.22
CA SER A 297 -30.67 3.66 14.78
C SER A 297 -30.58 3.80 13.26
N THR A 298 -30.89 2.76 12.48
CA THR A 298 -30.68 2.72 11.02
C THR A 298 -31.23 3.96 10.30
N GLN A 299 -32.47 4.35 10.57
CA GLN A 299 -33.09 5.54 9.94
C GLN A 299 -32.40 6.84 10.36
N ALA A 300 -31.98 6.95 11.63
CA ALA A 300 -31.23 8.09 12.12
C ALA A 300 -29.84 8.17 11.50
N ILE A 301 -29.18 7.02 11.26
CA ILE A 301 -27.90 6.92 10.54
C ILE A 301 -28.06 7.44 9.11
N TYR A 302 -29.05 6.97 8.37
CA TYR A 302 -29.31 7.41 7.00
C TYR A 302 -29.58 8.92 6.94
N LYS A 303 -30.43 9.39 7.85
CA LYS A 303 -30.74 10.83 7.95
C LYS A 303 -29.48 11.65 8.25
N SER A 304 -28.67 11.24 9.22
CA SER A 304 -27.45 11.97 9.63
C SER A 304 -26.45 12.14 8.48
N ILE A 305 -26.24 11.07 7.70
CA ILE A 305 -25.34 11.09 6.54
C ILE A 305 -25.93 11.97 5.42
N THR A 306 -27.20 11.81 5.16
CA THR A 306 -27.93 12.59 4.13
C THR A 306 -27.92 14.06 4.45
N ASP A 307 -28.22 14.45 5.69
CA ASP A 307 -28.18 15.84 6.15
C ASP A 307 -26.78 16.46 5.98
N TYR A 308 -25.70 15.69 6.24
CA TYR A 308 -24.33 16.16 6.01
C TYR A 308 -24.09 16.46 4.53
N ILE A 309 -24.50 15.58 3.63
CA ILE A 309 -24.31 15.75 2.19
C ILE A 309 -25.13 16.93 1.67
N ILE A 310 -26.37 17.08 2.12
CA ILE A 310 -27.24 18.22 1.77
C ILE A 310 -26.62 19.52 2.28
N TYR A 311 -26.21 19.57 3.56
CA TYR A 311 -25.58 20.74 4.14
C TYR A 311 -24.29 21.14 3.40
N LEU A 312 -23.46 20.15 3.04
CA LEU A 312 -22.23 20.36 2.26
C LEU A 312 -22.55 20.96 0.88
N LYS A 313 -23.62 20.49 0.24
CA LYS A 313 -24.09 21.04 -1.04
C LYS A 313 -24.61 22.46 -0.89
N ASP A 314 -25.52 22.70 0.07
CA ASP A 314 -26.24 23.96 0.19
C ASP A 314 -25.35 25.10 0.70
N HIS A 315 -24.44 24.82 1.65
CA HIS A 315 -23.61 25.83 2.28
C HIS A 315 -22.20 25.98 1.68
N TYR A 316 -21.70 24.90 1.02
CA TYR A 316 -20.34 24.89 0.46
C TYR A 316 -20.31 24.68 -1.07
N GLY A 317 -21.46 24.43 -1.69
CA GLY A 317 -21.56 24.22 -3.13
C GLY A 317 -20.86 22.95 -3.64
N VAL A 318 -20.84 21.90 -2.82
CA VAL A 318 -20.12 20.65 -3.14
C VAL A 318 -21.09 19.53 -3.45
N ASP A 319 -21.03 19.00 -4.66
CA ASP A 319 -21.71 17.78 -5.05
C ASP A 319 -20.85 16.54 -4.74
N VAL A 320 -21.27 15.76 -3.75
CA VAL A 320 -20.63 14.48 -3.41
C VAL A 320 -20.99 13.44 -4.46
N LYS A 321 -20.00 12.86 -5.13
CA LYS A 321 -20.22 11.84 -6.15
C LYS A 321 -20.41 10.45 -5.55
N LEU A 322 -19.56 10.10 -4.58
CA LEU A 322 -19.54 8.78 -3.96
C LEU A 322 -19.45 8.90 -2.44
N PHE A 323 -20.06 7.94 -1.75
CA PHE A 323 -20.00 7.81 -0.29
C PHE A 323 -19.60 6.40 0.12
N SER A 324 -18.88 6.28 1.24
CA SER A 324 -18.53 5.00 1.87
C SER A 324 -18.37 5.09 3.39
N PHE A 325 -18.40 3.94 4.06
CA PHE A 325 -17.80 3.75 5.37
C PHE A 325 -16.39 3.19 5.19
N ASN A 326 -15.41 3.80 5.85
CA ASN A 326 -14.02 3.39 5.72
C ASN A 326 -13.79 1.98 6.29
N GLU A 327 -13.26 1.07 5.47
CA GLU A 327 -12.75 -0.25 5.90
C GLU A 327 -13.71 -1.01 6.82
N SER A 328 -15.00 -0.99 6.49
CA SER A 328 -16.04 -1.61 7.30
C SER A 328 -15.99 -3.14 7.30
N ASP A 329 -15.25 -3.75 6.37
CA ASP A 329 -14.95 -5.18 6.30
C ASP A 329 -14.01 -5.63 7.43
N LEU A 330 -12.97 -4.86 7.73
CA LEU A 330 -12.06 -5.07 8.87
C LEU A 330 -12.66 -4.50 10.17
N GLY A 331 -13.39 -3.40 10.05
CA GLY A 331 -14.01 -2.71 11.17
C GLY A 331 -13.09 -1.75 11.91
N ILE A 332 -12.28 -0.96 11.22
CA ILE A 332 -11.36 -0.02 11.89
C ILE A 332 -12.11 0.94 12.82
N ASN A 333 -13.29 1.41 12.44
CA ASN A 333 -14.18 2.22 13.28
C ASN A 333 -15.59 1.65 13.32
N ILE A 334 -16.09 1.25 12.14
CA ILE A 334 -17.42 0.65 11.94
C ILE A 334 -17.17 -0.73 11.36
N ARG A 335 -17.85 -1.74 11.89
CA ARG A 335 -17.80 -3.10 11.39
C ARG A 335 -19.19 -3.54 10.92
N VAL A 336 -19.25 -4.08 9.72
CA VAL A 336 -20.44 -4.70 9.16
C VAL A 336 -20.09 -6.05 8.54
N THR A 337 -21.07 -6.96 8.52
CA THR A 337 -20.95 -8.19 7.75
C THR A 337 -21.16 -7.93 6.26
N PRO A 338 -20.81 -8.85 5.37
CA PRO A 338 -21.13 -8.76 3.94
C PRO A 338 -22.61 -8.51 3.65
N GLU A 339 -23.51 -9.15 4.39
CA GLU A 339 -24.97 -9.03 4.26
C GLU A 339 -25.48 -7.68 4.80
N GLU A 340 -24.92 -7.20 5.91
CA GLU A 340 -25.21 -5.85 6.42
C GLU A 340 -24.73 -4.78 5.46
N HIS A 341 -23.58 -4.98 4.79
CA HIS A 341 -23.08 -4.07 3.75
C HIS A 341 -24.06 -3.99 2.58
N ASP A 342 -24.59 -5.11 2.13
CA ASP A 342 -25.64 -5.16 1.10
C ASP A 342 -26.88 -4.38 1.50
N ALA A 343 -27.40 -4.64 2.71
CA ALA A 343 -28.55 -3.92 3.25
C ALA A 343 -28.32 -2.40 3.35
N LEU A 344 -27.11 -1.99 3.75
CA LEU A 344 -26.71 -0.57 3.79
C LEU A 344 -26.69 0.07 2.40
N ILE A 345 -26.12 -0.62 1.40
CA ILE A 345 -26.10 -0.12 0.02
C ILE A 345 -27.53 0.14 -0.48
N LYS A 346 -28.44 -0.80 -0.27
CA LYS A 346 -29.84 -0.65 -0.68
C LYS A 346 -30.56 0.42 0.12
N GLY A 347 -30.49 0.34 1.45
CA GLY A 347 -31.24 1.23 2.34
C GLY A 347 -30.78 2.68 2.27
N LEU A 348 -29.48 2.93 2.41
CA LEU A 348 -28.92 4.29 2.33
C LEU A 348 -29.03 4.85 0.91
N GLY A 349 -28.81 4.00 -0.12
CA GLY A 349 -28.94 4.42 -1.50
C GLY A 349 -30.37 4.84 -1.85
N ALA A 350 -31.39 4.08 -1.43
CA ALA A 350 -32.78 4.46 -1.58
C ALA A 350 -33.11 5.74 -0.81
N TYR A 351 -32.55 5.90 0.39
CA TYR A 351 -32.73 7.11 1.19
C TYR A 351 -32.14 8.35 0.50
N PHE A 352 -30.96 8.25 -0.11
CA PHE A 352 -30.37 9.34 -0.92
C PHE A 352 -31.29 9.76 -2.07
N VAL A 353 -31.79 8.77 -2.83
CA VAL A 353 -32.70 9.03 -3.96
C VAL A 353 -33.98 9.72 -3.49
N ALA A 354 -34.59 9.27 -2.40
CA ALA A 354 -35.81 9.86 -1.82
C ALA A 354 -35.60 11.32 -1.37
N HIS A 355 -34.35 11.72 -1.08
CA HIS A 355 -34.00 13.09 -0.68
C HIS A 355 -33.35 13.89 -1.83
N GLY A 356 -33.45 13.43 -3.08
CA GLY A 356 -32.98 14.16 -4.26
C GLY A 356 -31.46 14.17 -4.48
N LEU A 357 -30.73 13.33 -3.76
CA LEU A 357 -29.28 13.21 -3.95
C LEU A 357 -28.94 12.29 -5.12
N GLN A 358 -27.91 12.68 -5.88
CA GLN A 358 -27.32 11.88 -6.95
C GLN A 358 -26.09 11.08 -6.50
N THR A 359 -25.74 11.18 -5.22
CA THR A 359 -24.63 10.47 -4.59
C THR A 359 -24.86 8.98 -4.68
N LYS A 360 -23.84 8.22 -5.16
CA LYS A 360 -23.83 6.77 -5.18
C LYS A 360 -22.91 6.22 -4.07
N LEU A 361 -23.01 4.94 -3.80
CA LEU A 361 -22.21 4.27 -2.79
C LEU A 361 -21.04 3.53 -3.41
N LEU A 362 -19.94 3.43 -2.67
CA LEU A 362 -18.85 2.51 -3.02
C LEU A 362 -19.23 1.10 -2.57
N LEU A 363 -19.10 0.14 -3.49
CA LEU A 363 -19.16 -1.27 -3.16
C LEU A 363 -17.79 -1.68 -2.60
N GLY A 364 -17.72 -1.95 -1.32
CA GLY A 364 -16.51 -2.28 -0.60
C GLY A 364 -15.92 -1.08 0.12
N ASP A 365 -14.89 -0.44 -0.44
CA ASP A 365 -13.94 0.44 0.25
C ASP A 365 -13.17 -0.35 1.33
N ASN A 366 -12.84 -1.59 0.95
CA ASN A 366 -12.29 -2.62 1.82
C ASN A 366 -10.87 -2.28 2.27
N SER A 367 -10.52 -2.73 3.48
CA SER A 367 -9.24 -2.51 4.15
C SER A 367 -8.02 -2.98 3.36
N ASP A 368 -8.16 -4.00 2.52
CA ASP A 368 -7.14 -4.45 1.58
C ASP A 368 -7.74 -5.36 0.50
N ALA A 369 -6.92 -5.74 -0.48
CA ALA A 369 -7.38 -6.55 -1.60
C ALA A 369 -7.70 -8.01 -1.22
N THR A 370 -7.24 -8.52 -0.06
CA THR A 370 -7.46 -9.93 0.34
C THR A 370 -8.90 -10.22 0.76
N THR A 371 -9.66 -9.18 1.11
CA THR A 371 -11.02 -9.29 1.64
C THR A 371 -12.09 -9.22 0.55
N TYR A 372 -11.75 -9.50 -0.71
CA TYR A 372 -12.64 -9.41 -1.88
C TYR A 372 -13.97 -10.17 -1.75
N LYS A 373 -14.04 -11.21 -0.90
CA LYS A 373 -15.30 -11.95 -0.68
C LYS A 373 -16.37 -11.13 0.06
N PHE A 374 -15.95 -10.09 0.77
CA PHE A 374 -16.86 -9.21 1.50
C PHE A 374 -17.91 -8.57 0.60
N ILE A 375 -17.58 -8.24 -0.64
CA ILE A 375 -18.50 -7.60 -1.57
C ILE A 375 -19.45 -8.57 -2.30
N TYR A 376 -19.28 -9.89 -2.15
CA TYR A 376 -20.00 -10.86 -2.98
C TYR A 376 -21.53 -10.87 -2.80
N PRO A 377 -22.12 -10.74 -1.60
CA PRO A 377 -23.58 -10.61 -1.49
C PRO A 377 -24.11 -9.48 -2.36
N THR A 378 -23.59 -8.27 -2.19
CA THR A 378 -24.03 -7.09 -2.95
C THR A 378 -23.69 -7.18 -4.46
N LEU A 379 -22.56 -7.80 -4.81
CA LEU A 379 -22.16 -8.03 -6.20
C LEU A 379 -23.15 -8.94 -6.94
N ASN A 380 -23.86 -9.80 -6.21
CA ASN A 380 -24.83 -10.75 -6.73
C ASN A 380 -26.29 -10.27 -6.58
N ASP A 381 -26.51 -9.14 -5.90
CA ASP A 381 -27.85 -8.56 -5.71
C ASP A 381 -28.14 -7.51 -6.81
N PRO A 382 -29.09 -7.80 -7.73
CA PRO A 382 -29.45 -6.87 -8.79
C PRO A 382 -30.11 -5.59 -8.26
N ASP A 383 -30.79 -5.65 -7.10
CA ASP A 383 -31.50 -4.50 -6.53
C ASP A 383 -30.53 -3.47 -5.93
N ALA A 384 -29.37 -3.92 -5.48
CA ALA A 384 -28.32 -3.04 -4.96
C ALA A 384 -27.65 -2.21 -6.07
N ARG A 385 -27.57 -2.75 -7.31
CA ARG A 385 -26.75 -2.21 -8.38
C ARG A 385 -27.03 -0.75 -8.71
N GLN A 386 -28.29 -0.33 -8.70
CA GLN A 386 -28.69 1.04 -9.02
C GLN A 386 -28.11 2.08 -8.06
N TYR A 387 -27.69 1.68 -6.87
CA TYR A 387 -27.14 2.55 -5.83
C TYR A 387 -25.61 2.57 -5.81
N ILE A 388 -24.96 1.64 -6.50
CA ILE A 388 -23.51 1.54 -6.57
C ILE A 388 -22.94 2.47 -7.65
N GLY A 389 -21.91 3.24 -7.31
CA GLY A 389 -21.19 4.11 -8.24
C GLY A 389 -19.84 3.56 -8.70
N ALA A 390 -19.17 2.79 -7.84
CA ALA A 390 -17.91 2.13 -8.15
C ALA A 390 -17.63 0.98 -7.17
N VAL A 391 -16.77 0.03 -7.57
CA VAL A 391 -16.15 -0.97 -6.69
C VAL A 391 -14.88 -0.38 -6.10
N SER A 392 -14.59 -0.61 -4.81
CA SER A 392 -13.42 -0.02 -4.16
C SER A 392 -12.72 -0.99 -3.21
N PHE A 393 -11.38 -0.94 -3.20
CA PHE A 393 -10.52 -1.59 -2.23
C PHE A 393 -9.29 -0.72 -1.93
N HIS A 394 -8.58 -1.02 -0.83
CA HIS A 394 -7.31 -0.39 -0.49
C HIS A 394 -6.13 -1.29 -0.85
N SER A 395 -4.97 -0.69 -1.15
CA SER A 395 -3.82 -1.44 -1.65
C SER A 395 -2.83 -1.90 -0.58
N TRP A 396 -3.22 -1.92 0.69
CA TRP A 396 -2.32 -2.24 1.79
C TRP A 396 -1.76 -3.67 1.77
N ARG A 397 -2.53 -4.64 1.24
CA ARG A 397 -2.19 -6.08 1.15
C ARG A 397 -2.86 -6.71 -0.07
N GLY A 398 -2.46 -7.96 -0.37
CA GLY A 398 -3.09 -8.73 -1.45
C GLY A 398 -2.59 -8.33 -2.85
N TRP A 399 -1.28 -8.14 -2.97
CA TRP A 399 -0.65 -7.65 -4.20
C TRP A 399 -0.39 -8.72 -5.25
N ASP A 400 -0.68 -9.98 -4.95
CA ASP A 400 -0.55 -11.05 -5.94
C ASP A 400 -1.58 -10.90 -7.06
N THR A 401 -1.20 -11.32 -8.25
CA THR A 401 -2.02 -11.16 -9.46
C THR A 401 -3.41 -11.81 -9.32
N PRO A 402 -3.55 -13.05 -8.80
CA PRO A 402 -4.87 -13.66 -8.62
C PRO A 402 -5.80 -12.86 -7.71
N THR A 403 -5.29 -12.29 -6.61
CA THR A 403 -6.09 -11.45 -5.70
C THR A 403 -6.55 -10.17 -6.38
N LEU A 404 -5.64 -9.47 -7.07
CA LEU A 404 -5.98 -8.24 -7.80
C LEU A 404 -6.98 -8.50 -8.94
N GLN A 405 -6.90 -9.66 -9.61
CA GLN A 405 -7.85 -10.05 -10.65
C GLN A 405 -9.28 -10.21 -10.13
N LYS A 406 -9.49 -10.63 -8.86
CA LYS A 406 -10.85 -10.73 -8.27
C LYS A 406 -11.57 -9.38 -8.24
N TRP A 407 -10.85 -8.29 -7.99
CA TRP A 407 -11.42 -6.94 -8.03
C TRP A 407 -11.72 -6.48 -9.46
N ALA A 408 -10.84 -6.80 -10.40
CA ALA A 408 -11.08 -6.53 -11.82
C ALA A 408 -12.33 -7.27 -12.34
N GLU A 409 -12.46 -8.57 -11.98
CA GLU A 409 -13.61 -9.42 -12.31
C GLU A 409 -14.91 -8.86 -11.71
N ALA A 410 -14.88 -8.44 -10.43
CA ALA A 410 -16.03 -7.85 -9.75
C ALA A 410 -16.53 -6.59 -10.48
N ALA A 411 -15.63 -5.64 -10.77
CA ALA A 411 -15.99 -4.43 -11.50
C ALA A 411 -16.52 -4.71 -12.92
N THR A 412 -15.94 -5.69 -13.60
CA THR A 412 -16.39 -6.12 -14.94
C THR A 412 -17.76 -6.76 -14.89
N LYS A 413 -18.04 -7.62 -13.90
CA LYS A 413 -19.32 -8.33 -13.73
C LYS A 413 -20.50 -7.36 -13.65
N ILE A 414 -20.35 -6.27 -12.93
CA ILE A 414 -21.43 -5.27 -12.79
C ILE A 414 -21.24 -4.06 -13.71
N ASN A 415 -20.21 -4.07 -14.56
CA ASN A 415 -19.87 -2.99 -15.51
C ASN A 415 -19.83 -1.61 -14.82
N LEU A 416 -19.09 -1.52 -13.70
CA LEU A 416 -18.88 -0.27 -12.96
C LEU A 416 -17.38 0.04 -12.85
N PRO A 417 -17.03 1.32 -12.60
CA PRO A 417 -15.64 1.71 -12.33
C PRO A 417 -15.04 0.98 -11.14
N LEU A 418 -13.73 0.79 -11.17
CA LEU A 418 -12.94 0.32 -10.04
C LEU A 418 -12.09 1.48 -9.49
N ILE A 419 -12.05 1.64 -8.18
CA ILE A 419 -11.27 2.66 -7.48
C ILE A 419 -10.34 1.97 -6.48
N VAL A 420 -9.08 2.42 -6.41
CA VAL A 420 -8.24 2.15 -5.26
C VAL A 420 -8.46 3.28 -4.26
N GLY A 421 -9.25 3.03 -3.20
CA GLY A 421 -9.71 4.02 -2.24
C GLY A 421 -8.60 4.58 -1.36
N GLU A 422 -7.61 3.74 -1.02
CA GLU A 422 -6.36 4.15 -0.38
C GLU A 422 -5.19 3.43 -1.04
N GLY A 423 -4.32 4.22 -1.66
CA GLY A 423 -3.11 3.74 -2.31
C GLY A 423 -1.88 3.98 -1.44
N SER A 424 -1.18 2.95 -1.08
CA SER A 424 0.19 2.87 -0.55
C SER A 424 0.55 1.41 -0.30
N ILE A 425 1.70 1.14 0.34
CA ILE A 425 2.26 -0.21 0.52
C ILE A 425 2.44 -0.63 1.98
N ASP A 426 2.27 0.26 2.94
CA ASP A 426 2.47 -0.04 4.36
C ASP A 426 1.53 0.79 5.25
N ALA A 427 0.48 0.15 5.76
CA ALA A 427 -0.53 0.79 6.62
C ALA A 427 0.02 1.30 7.97
N GLN A 428 1.24 0.92 8.35
CA GLN A 428 1.87 1.30 9.62
C GLN A 428 3.02 2.30 9.46
N ALA A 429 3.33 2.73 8.24
CA ALA A 429 4.48 3.59 7.94
C ALA A 429 4.43 4.95 8.66
N SER A 430 3.24 5.45 9.04
CA SER A 430 3.12 6.66 9.88
C SER A 430 3.76 6.51 11.26
N GLY A 431 3.93 5.30 11.76
CA GLY A 431 4.61 5.01 13.01
C GLY A 431 6.16 5.12 12.92
N TYR A 432 6.71 5.08 11.70
CA TYR A 432 8.15 5.22 11.40
C TYR A 432 8.37 6.01 10.10
N PRO A 433 7.95 7.27 10.07
CA PRO A 433 7.75 8.03 8.83
C PRO A 433 9.01 8.34 8.03
N LEU A 434 10.21 8.15 8.60
CA LEU A 434 11.46 8.28 7.86
C LEU A 434 11.60 7.29 6.71
N ILE A 435 10.79 6.20 6.72
CA ILE A 435 10.71 5.24 5.60
C ILE A 435 10.25 5.91 4.29
N PHE A 436 9.46 6.97 4.37
CA PHE A 436 9.00 7.70 3.18
C PHE A 436 10.12 8.43 2.42
N ARG A 437 11.30 8.58 3.03
CA ARG A 437 12.50 9.12 2.38
C ARG A 437 13.27 8.08 1.59
N GLU A 438 12.97 6.78 1.79
CA GLU A 438 13.72 5.71 1.17
C GLU A 438 13.36 5.55 -0.32
N PRO A 439 14.38 5.53 -1.21
CA PRO A 439 14.16 5.29 -2.63
C PRO A 439 13.47 3.95 -2.92
N THR A 440 13.73 2.93 -2.10
CA THR A 440 13.08 1.62 -2.21
C THR A 440 11.58 1.70 -1.92
N TYR A 441 11.16 2.44 -0.88
CA TYR A 441 9.75 2.67 -0.61
C TYR A 441 9.05 3.37 -1.79
N ALA A 442 9.69 4.41 -2.32
CA ALA A 442 9.16 5.15 -3.46
C ALA A 442 9.02 4.29 -4.72
N LEU A 443 9.98 3.39 -4.97
CA LEU A 443 9.94 2.48 -6.12
C LEU A 443 8.90 1.38 -5.93
N ASP A 444 8.81 0.77 -4.74
CA ASP A 444 7.86 -0.30 -4.44
C ASP A 444 6.41 0.20 -4.53
N GLU A 445 6.14 1.42 -4.06
CA GLU A 445 4.82 2.04 -4.16
C GLU A 445 4.40 2.23 -5.62
N ILE A 446 5.25 2.82 -6.45
CA ILE A 446 4.91 3.05 -7.87
C ILE A 446 4.92 1.75 -8.68
N ASN A 447 5.71 0.76 -8.28
CA ASN A 447 5.68 -0.58 -8.87
C ASN A 447 4.31 -1.25 -8.65
N LEU A 448 3.79 -1.18 -7.42
CA LEU A 448 2.45 -1.67 -7.12
C LEU A 448 1.38 -0.94 -7.94
N TYR A 449 1.46 0.39 -8.05
CA TYR A 449 0.49 1.16 -8.84
C TYR A 449 0.53 0.81 -10.33
N THR A 450 1.71 0.61 -10.88
CA THR A 450 1.88 0.17 -12.28
C THR A 450 1.24 -1.21 -12.49
N ARG A 451 1.42 -2.14 -11.56
CA ARG A 451 0.77 -3.46 -11.63
C ARG A 451 -0.75 -3.38 -11.49
N ILE A 452 -1.25 -2.54 -10.56
CA ILE A 452 -2.69 -2.29 -10.40
C ILE A 452 -3.29 -1.68 -11.67
N LEU A 453 -2.62 -0.72 -12.31
CA LEU A 453 -3.07 -0.16 -13.59
C LEU A 453 -3.23 -1.21 -14.67
N ASN A 454 -2.28 -2.15 -14.78
CA ASN A 454 -2.34 -3.21 -15.77
C ASN A 454 -3.42 -4.27 -15.45
N ILE A 455 -3.49 -4.71 -14.19
CA ILE A 455 -4.34 -5.85 -13.77
C ILE A 455 -5.77 -5.39 -13.48
N CYS A 456 -5.91 -4.36 -12.63
CA CYS A 456 -7.20 -3.91 -12.12
C CYS A 456 -7.87 -2.87 -13.02
N GLN A 457 -7.10 -2.14 -13.82
CA GLN A 457 -7.59 -1.05 -14.68
C GLN A 457 -8.52 -0.07 -13.91
N PRO A 458 -8.05 0.55 -12.82
CA PRO A 458 -8.89 1.44 -12.02
C PRO A 458 -9.15 2.76 -12.73
N VAL A 459 -10.30 3.40 -12.43
CA VAL A 459 -10.56 4.77 -12.91
C VAL A 459 -9.65 5.78 -12.23
N THR A 460 -9.25 5.50 -10.99
CA THR A 460 -8.30 6.30 -10.20
C THR A 460 -7.63 5.46 -9.11
N ILE A 461 -6.44 5.88 -8.71
CA ILE A 461 -5.74 5.44 -7.50
C ILE A 461 -5.63 6.66 -6.59
N LEU A 462 -6.21 6.59 -5.39
CA LEU A 462 -6.21 7.67 -4.42
C LEU A 462 -5.05 7.51 -3.44
N GLN A 463 -4.01 8.30 -3.58
CA GLN A 463 -2.86 8.27 -2.68
C GLN A 463 -3.28 8.46 -1.22
N TRP A 464 -2.82 7.60 -0.34
CA TRP A 464 -2.87 7.81 1.09
C TRP A 464 -1.53 8.35 1.59
N GLN A 465 -1.37 9.68 1.92
CA GLN A 465 -2.28 10.80 1.68
C GLN A 465 -1.57 11.96 0.96
N LEU A 466 -2.34 12.92 0.44
CA LEU A 466 -1.80 14.19 -0.05
C LEU A 466 -1.87 15.29 1.04
N THR A 467 -1.74 14.88 2.32
CA THR A 467 -1.64 15.68 3.54
C THR A 467 -0.33 15.36 4.26
N THR A 468 -0.16 15.81 5.49
CA THR A 468 1.06 15.52 6.29
C THR A 468 1.20 14.04 6.64
N ASP A 469 0.09 13.38 6.98
CA ASP A 469 0.12 11.93 7.22
C ASP A 469 0.42 11.21 5.89
N TYR A 470 1.45 10.37 5.87
CA TYR A 470 1.97 9.76 4.64
C TYR A 470 2.42 10.77 3.55
N SER A 471 2.82 11.96 3.94
CA SER A 471 3.21 13.02 3.00
C SER A 471 4.24 12.52 1.96
N PRO A 472 4.03 12.83 0.66
CA PRO A 472 5.06 12.64 -0.37
C PRO A 472 6.16 13.70 -0.31
N LEU A 473 6.02 14.73 0.56
CA LEU A 473 6.97 15.81 0.76
C LEU A 473 7.78 15.61 2.04
N ILE A 474 8.92 16.27 2.12
CA ILE A 474 9.90 16.19 3.20
C ILE A 474 10.17 17.60 3.74
N GLY A 475 10.58 17.73 5.01
CA GLY A 475 10.85 19.02 5.65
C GLY A 475 9.60 19.82 5.99
N GLY A 476 9.75 21.10 6.36
CA GLY A 476 8.65 22.02 6.67
C GLY A 476 7.78 21.59 7.87
N GLY A 477 8.33 20.84 8.82
CA GLY A 477 7.62 20.30 9.97
C GLY A 477 6.92 18.96 9.71
N VAL A 478 6.93 18.43 8.48
CA VAL A 478 6.40 17.11 8.14
C VAL A 478 7.17 16.05 8.92
N PHE A 479 6.45 15.18 9.62
CA PHE A 479 7.02 14.15 10.51
C PHE A 479 7.95 14.70 11.61
N GLY A 480 7.75 15.98 12.01
CA GLY A 480 8.60 16.66 13.00
C GLY A 480 9.93 17.18 12.44
N ASP A 481 10.15 17.11 11.14
CA ASP A 481 11.37 17.63 10.52
C ASP A 481 11.26 19.13 10.26
N ASN A 482 11.87 19.93 11.16
CA ASN A 482 11.96 21.37 11.06
C ASN A 482 13.34 21.85 10.55
N LYS A 483 14.22 20.95 10.14
CA LYS A 483 15.61 21.30 9.74
C LYS A 483 15.69 21.84 8.31
N GLU A 484 14.76 21.40 7.47
CA GLU A 484 14.74 21.72 6.05
C GLU A 484 13.40 22.38 5.65
N PRO A 485 13.36 23.25 4.65
CA PRO A 485 12.10 23.73 4.09
C PRO A 485 11.32 22.58 3.44
N LEU A 486 10.00 22.76 3.25
CA LEU A 486 9.17 21.76 2.58
C LEU A 486 9.63 21.58 1.13
N HIS A 487 9.94 20.35 0.74
CA HIS A 487 10.43 20.01 -0.59
C HIS A 487 10.03 18.60 -1.04
N PRO A 488 10.02 18.30 -2.35
CA PRO A 488 9.70 16.99 -2.88
C PRO A 488 10.89 16.03 -2.81
N GLY A 489 10.62 14.75 -2.44
CA GLY A 489 11.54 13.64 -2.59
C GLY A 489 11.25 12.79 -3.84
N GLN A 490 11.98 11.68 -4.03
CA GLN A 490 11.75 10.75 -5.16
C GLN A 490 10.29 10.26 -5.20
N ARG A 491 9.69 9.95 -4.06
CA ARG A 491 8.29 9.51 -3.95
C ARG A 491 7.33 10.51 -4.59
N PHE A 492 7.52 11.81 -4.31
CA PHE A 492 6.71 12.86 -4.94
C PHE A 492 6.86 12.87 -6.46
N PHE A 493 8.08 12.74 -6.99
CA PHE A 493 8.31 12.75 -8.43
C PHE A 493 7.74 11.51 -9.12
N ASN A 494 7.77 10.34 -8.49
CA ASN A 494 7.07 9.16 -8.98
C ASN A 494 5.56 9.43 -9.11
N LEU A 495 4.94 9.99 -8.06
CA LEU A 495 3.51 10.32 -8.06
C LEU A 495 3.19 11.43 -9.07
N LYS A 496 4.07 12.43 -9.22
CA LYS A 496 3.92 13.50 -10.22
C LYS A 496 3.97 12.93 -11.64
N GLN A 497 4.88 12.02 -11.91
CA GLN A 497 5.02 11.37 -13.21
C GLN A 497 3.77 10.55 -13.54
N LEU A 498 3.20 9.79 -12.58
CA LEU A 498 1.93 9.10 -12.74
C LEU A 498 0.75 10.09 -12.93
N ALA A 499 0.68 11.14 -12.11
CA ALA A 499 -0.36 12.16 -12.18
C ALA A 499 -0.34 12.95 -13.50
N SER A 500 0.80 12.99 -14.19
CA SER A 500 0.95 13.64 -15.51
C SER A 500 0.43 12.81 -16.66
N THR A 501 -0.01 11.58 -16.44
CA THR A 501 -0.71 10.76 -17.45
C THR A 501 -1.90 11.54 -18.01
N PRO A 502 -2.04 11.69 -19.33
CA PRO A 502 -3.18 12.40 -19.92
C PRO A 502 -4.52 11.82 -19.45
N ALA A 503 -5.50 12.70 -19.25
CA ALA A 503 -6.79 12.32 -18.67
C ALA A 503 -7.64 11.46 -19.62
N GLY A 504 -8.32 10.46 -19.06
CA GLY A 504 -9.33 9.68 -19.75
C GLY A 504 -8.76 8.79 -20.86
N LEU A 505 -7.51 8.32 -20.67
CA LEU A 505 -6.97 7.25 -21.48
C LEU A 505 -7.54 5.91 -21.00
N PHE A 506 -7.65 4.96 -21.92
CA PHE A 506 -8.14 3.61 -21.65
C PHE A 506 -6.98 2.65 -21.40
N ALA A 507 -7.14 1.74 -20.46
CA ALA A 507 -6.17 0.67 -20.27
C ALA A 507 -6.02 -0.16 -21.54
N MET A 508 -4.78 -0.51 -21.87
CA MET A 508 -4.45 -1.37 -23.00
C MET A 508 -3.67 -2.57 -22.53
N PRO A 509 -3.92 -3.78 -23.07
CA PRO A 509 -3.12 -4.95 -22.71
C PRO A 509 -1.64 -4.71 -23.04
N VAL A 510 -0.79 -5.04 -22.09
CA VAL A 510 0.67 -4.94 -22.24
C VAL A 510 1.35 -6.10 -21.54
N THR A 511 2.39 -6.63 -22.18
CA THR A 511 3.20 -7.73 -21.64
C THR A 511 4.67 -7.38 -21.68
N SER A 512 5.43 -7.89 -20.70
CA SER A 512 6.89 -7.82 -20.63
C SER A 512 7.46 -9.24 -20.68
N SER A 513 8.58 -9.42 -21.39
CA SER A 513 9.31 -10.69 -21.40
C SER A 513 10.19 -10.89 -20.16
N ALA A 514 10.21 -9.93 -19.21
CA ALA A 514 10.98 -10.00 -17.97
C ALA A 514 10.10 -9.68 -16.76
N ASP A 515 10.10 -10.57 -15.76
CA ASP A 515 9.26 -10.47 -14.56
C ASP A 515 9.64 -9.30 -13.63
N ASN A 516 10.88 -8.85 -13.70
CA ASN A 516 11.37 -7.71 -12.89
C ASN A 516 11.15 -6.34 -13.54
N ILE A 517 10.41 -6.29 -14.66
CA ILE A 517 9.93 -5.06 -15.27
C ILE A 517 8.40 -5.07 -15.26
N SER A 518 7.82 -4.25 -14.40
CA SER A 518 6.38 -4.02 -14.40
C SER A 518 6.01 -2.99 -15.46
N CYS A 519 4.91 -3.22 -16.16
CA CYS A 519 4.43 -2.33 -17.22
C CYS A 519 2.91 -2.12 -17.15
N ALA A 520 2.47 -0.92 -17.56
CA ALA A 520 1.07 -0.58 -17.79
C ALA A 520 0.95 0.34 -19.00
N ALA A 521 0.05 0.04 -19.91
CA ALA A 521 -0.22 0.85 -21.09
C ALA A 521 -1.60 1.47 -21.01
N LEU A 522 -1.67 2.74 -21.37
CA LEU A 522 -2.89 3.53 -21.46
C LEU A 522 -2.93 4.25 -22.81
N GLY A 523 -4.08 4.31 -23.46
CA GLY A 523 -4.18 5.02 -24.73
C GLY A 523 -5.62 5.34 -25.11
N ASP A 524 -5.74 6.23 -26.09
CA ASP A 524 -7.01 6.60 -26.71
C ASP A 524 -6.81 6.67 -28.22
N ASN A 525 -7.37 5.71 -28.94
CA ASN A 525 -7.21 5.61 -30.38
C ASN A 525 -7.88 6.78 -31.13
N VAL A 526 -8.91 7.40 -30.54
CA VAL A 526 -9.59 8.56 -31.13
C VAL A 526 -8.78 9.84 -30.94
N LYS A 527 -8.23 10.04 -29.73
CA LYS A 527 -7.33 11.17 -29.43
C LYS A 527 -5.94 10.99 -30.04
N GLY A 528 -5.54 9.73 -30.31
CA GLY A 528 -4.21 9.39 -30.79
C GLY A 528 -3.12 9.60 -29.74
N ILE A 529 -3.44 9.45 -28.44
CA ILE A 529 -2.50 9.64 -27.32
C ILE A 529 -2.26 8.30 -26.65
N TYR A 530 -0.98 8.00 -26.38
CA TYR A 530 -0.55 6.74 -25.77
C TYR A 530 0.48 7.01 -24.67
N THR A 531 0.35 6.28 -23.57
CA THR A 531 1.26 6.36 -22.42
C THR A 531 1.63 4.94 -22.00
N LEU A 532 2.92 4.71 -21.75
CA LEU A 532 3.45 3.46 -21.23
C LEU A 532 4.26 3.73 -19.97
N HIS A 533 3.83 3.15 -18.85
CA HIS A 533 4.52 3.19 -17.57
C HIS A 533 5.36 1.95 -17.40
N LEU A 534 6.61 2.11 -17.00
CA LEU A 534 7.60 1.04 -16.81
C LEU A 534 8.31 1.20 -15.48
N VAL A 535 8.33 0.15 -14.66
CA VAL A 535 9.15 0.11 -13.44
C VAL A 535 10.18 -0.99 -13.60
N ASN A 536 11.45 -0.59 -13.56
CA ASN A 536 12.57 -1.53 -13.59
C ASN A 536 13.08 -1.77 -12.17
N ASN A 537 12.83 -2.97 -11.65
CA ASN A 537 13.30 -3.42 -10.33
C ASN A 537 14.68 -4.09 -10.39
N GLY A 538 15.35 -4.05 -11.55
CA GLY A 538 16.62 -4.72 -11.80
C GLY A 538 17.72 -3.79 -12.29
N THR A 539 18.69 -4.38 -12.98
CA THR A 539 19.78 -3.64 -13.62
C THR A 539 19.31 -2.90 -14.88
N THR A 540 20.14 -1.99 -15.37
CA THR A 540 19.89 -1.31 -16.66
C THR A 540 19.80 -2.33 -17.79
N ARG A 541 18.75 -2.22 -18.62
CA ARG A 541 18.50 -3.11 -19.76
C ARG A 541 18.14 -2.34 -21.02
N GLU A 542 18.42 -2.94 -22.15
CA GLU A 542 17.82 -2.55 -23.42
C GLU A 542 16.39 -3.09 -23.49
N VAL A 543 15.44 -2.25 -23.84
CA VAL A 543 14.02 -2.60 -23.96
C VAL A 543 13.51 -2.24 -25.35
N THR A 544 12.97 -3.21 -26.05
CA THR A 544 12.29 -3.03 -27.33
C THR A 544 10.77 -3.04 -27.11
N ILE A 545 10.12 -1.95 -27.50
CA ILE A 545 8.66 -1.76 -27.38
C ILE A 545 8.04 -1.85 -28.77
N THR A 546 6.99 -2.65 -28.88
CA THR A 546 6.23 -2.89 -30.13
C THR A 546 4.72 -2.69 -29.90
N GLY A 547 3.95 -2.60 -30.98
CA GLY A 547 2.49 -2.54 -30.95
C GLY A 547 1.90 -1.12 -30.86
N LEU A 548 2.72 -0.08 -30.68
CA LEU A 548 2.23 1.30 -30.76
C LEU A 548 1.98 1.73 -32.21
N PRO A 549 0.98 2.62 -32.49
CA PRO A 549 0.62 3.05 -33.85
C PRO A 549 1.79 3.57 -34.68
N ALA A 550 1.81 3.23 -35.96
CA ALA A 550 2.92 3.54 -36.87
C ALA A 550 3.21 5.04 -36.99
N ASN A 551 2.20 5.88 -36.91
CA ASN A 551 2.27 7.34 -37.10
C ASN A 551 2.79 8.11 -35.85
N ILE A 552 3.03 7.46 -34.72
CA ILE A 552 3.78 8.07 -33.61
C ILE A 552 5.24 8.18 -34.04
N LYS A 553 5.80 9.40 -34.03
CA LYS A 553 7.19 9.65 -34.46
C LYS A 553 8.11 9.91 -33.27
N ILE A 554 7.69 10.76 -32.36
CA ILE A 554 8.48 11.20 -31.20
C ILE A 554 7.70 10.88 -29.94
N LEU A 555 8.42 10.29 -28.98
CA LEU A 555 7.89 10.05 -27.64
C LEU A 555 8.73 10.80 -26.61
N HIS A 556 8.05 11.43 -25.67
CA HIS A 556 8.69 11.91 -24.45
C HIS A 556 8.94 10.74 -23.52
N PHE A 557 10.17 10.65 -23.00
CA PHE A 557 10.59 9.60 -22.09
C PHE A 557 11.03 10.24 -20.78
N TYR A 558 10.17 10.11 -19.76
CA TYR A 558 10.39 10.63 -18.42
C TYR A 558 11.03 9.56 -17.55
N THR A 559 12.02 9.94 -16.74
CA THR A 559 12.70 9.03 -15.81
C THR A 559 12.76 9.62 -14.41
N THR A 560 12.33 8.82 -13.42
CA THR A 560 12.52 9.11 -11.99
C THR A 560 13.27 7.96 -11.33
N ASN A 561 14.34 8.30 -10.60
CA ASN A 561 15.11 7.38 -9.74
C ASN A 561 15.80 8.21 -8.63
N GLU A 562 16.72 7.63 -7.89
CA GLU A 562 17.47 8.32 -6.81
C GLU A 562 18.19 9.60 -7.30
N LYS A 563 18.57 9.67 -8.58
CA LYS A 563 19.35 10.78 -9.17
C LYS A 563 18.55 11.69 -10.09
N LEU A 564 17.45 11.20 -10.61
CA LEU A 564 16.64 11.88 -11.63
C LEU A 564 15.22 12.09 -11.12
N SER A 565 14.69 13.29 -11.30
CA SER A 565 13.37 13.72 -10.85
C SER A 565 12.50 14.06 -12.06
N MET A 566 11.84 13.05 -12.65
CA MET A 566 11.02 13.18 -13.85
C MET A 566 11.80 13.85 -15.01
N ALA A 567 13.06 13.43 -15.20
CA ALA A 567 13.90 13.96 -16.25
C ALA A 567 13.35 13.60 -17.64
N ASP A 568 13.16 14.61 -18.49
CA ASP A 568 12.58 14.46 -19.85
C ASP A 568 13.68 14.21 -20.87
N SER A 569 13.45 13.27 -21.76
CA SER A 569 14.23 13.02 -22.97
C SER A 569 13.28 12.58 -24.10
N LYS A 570 13.75 12.65 -25.35
CA LYS A 570 12.98 12.23 -26.50
C LYS A 570 13.53 10.92 -27.06
N VAL A 571 12.60 10.06 -27.47
CA VAL A 571 12.93 8.80 -28.15
C VAL A 571 12.19 8.75 -29.46
N GLU A 572 12.90 8.36 -30.51
CA GLU A 572 12.33 8.21 -31.84
C GLU A 572 11.93 6.76 -32.10
N LYS A 573 10.90 6.59 -32.90
CA LYS A 573 10.48 5.29 -33.39
C LYS A 573 11.31 4.89 -34.60
N ALA A 574 11.82 3.67 -34.61
CA ALA A 574 12.56 3.13 -35.74
C ALA A 574 11.64 2.87 -36.95
N ALA A 575 12.22 2.77 -38.13
CA ALA A 575 11.48 2.55 -39.41
C ALA A 575 10.65 1.25 -39.39
N ASN A 576 11.12 0.22 -38.65
CA ASN A 576 10.39 -1.05 -38.47
C ASN A 576 9.21 -0.95 -37.49
N GLY A 577 8.95 0.23 -36.94
CA GLY A 577 7.85 0.47 -36.01
C GLY A 577 8.13 0.15 -34.54
N SER A 578 9.32 -0.31 -34.18
CA SER A 578 9.74 -0.53 -32.80
C SER A 578 10.34 0.73 -32.16
N ILE A 579 10.35 0.74 -30.84
CA ILE A 579 11.02 1.76 -30.02
C ILE A 579 12.04 1.04 -29.16
N THR A 580 13.32 1.41 -29.27
CA THR A 580 14.36 0.86 -28.41
C THR A 580 14.82 1.93 -27.43
N ILE A 581 14.80 1.58 -26.13
CA ILE A 581 15.23 2.44 -25.03
C ILE A 581 16.22 1.71 -24.15
N LYS A 582 17.11 2.48 -23.53
CA LYS A 582 17.92 2.01 -22.41
C LYS A 582 17.16 2.34 -21.12
N LEU A 583 16.49 1.34 -20.53
CA LEU A 583 15.73 1.46 -19.29
C LEU A 583 16.69 1.46 -18.10
N PRO A 584 16.84 2.56 -17.34
CA PRO A 584 17.78 2.64 -16.23
C PRO A 584 17.46 1.64 -15.13
N SER A 585 18.48 1.25 -14.36
CA SER A 585 18.28 0.39 -13.17
C SER A 585 17.46 1.11 -12.10
N VAL A 586 16.68 0.37 -11.34
CA VAL A 586 15.93 0.84 -10.15
C VAL A 586 15.26 2.18 -10.44
N SER A 587 14.34 2.18 -11.42
CA SER A 587 13.74 3.41 -11.94
C SER A 587 12.27 3.24 -12.31
N TYR A 588 11.56 4.35 -12.28
CA TYR A 588 10.24 4.51 -12.87
C TYR A 588 10.34 5.38 -14.12
N CYS A 589 9.88 4.84 -15.24
CA CYS A 589 9.92 5.51 -16.53
C CYS A 589 8.52 5.60 -17.15
N THR A 590 8.29 6.65 -17.92
CA THR A 590 7.04 6.84 -18.64
C THR A 590 7.32 7.33 -20.06
N LEU A 591 6.78 6.63 -21.05
CA LEU A 591 6.73 7.13 -22.43
C LEU A 591 5.35 7.74 -22.68
N VAL A 592 5.34 8.92 -23.31
CA VAL A 592 4.11 9.58 -23.77
C VAL A 592 4.29 9.98 -25.21
N GLY A 593 3.39 9.54 -26.06
CA GLY A 593 3.42 9.85 -27.48
C GLY A 593 2.06 10.22 -28.06
N SER A 594 2.07 10.95 -29.17
CA SER A 594 0.87 11.32 -29.91
C SER A 594 1.04 11.03 -31.40
N THR A 595 -0.08 10.70 -32.04
CA THR A 595 -0.18 10.55 -33.52
C THR A 595 -0.50 11.85 -34.23
N ARG A 596 -0.74 12.92 -33.48
CA ARG A 596 -1.10 14.25 -33.96
C ARG A 596 0.00 15.26 -33.73
#